data_fc51518b87c3445affdd7f261f7e7788
#
_entry.id   fc51518b87c3445affdd7f261f7e7788
#
_cell.length_a   1.000
_cell.length_b   1.000
_cell.length_c   1.000
_cell.angle_alpha   90.00
_cell.angle_beta   90.00
_cell.angle_gamma   90.00
#
_symmetry.space_group_name_H-M   'P 1'
#
loop_
_entity.id
_entity.type
_entity.pdbx_description
1 polymer ?
#
loop_
_entity_poly.entity_id
_entity_poly.type
_entity_poly.pdbx_seq_one_letter_code
_entity_poly.pdbx_strand_id
1 'polypeptide(L)'
;MEIEKCQTNLAQQASANFEGAVEFRLRNHFTEVTMVPTTRKLMVTDSAIHIEQGDPPRAPKDVLPTMYDLPSEDPEEPGLPDEFHDLQPQLLSRTLSLTGYNRENCFTASDLNLYYAVRHPLWHKRPDWFLVVDVPRLYEQRDLRRSYVLWQEGNPPYVVVEFLSPGTEAEDLGRYYDEASEGSEGELLTPAASATGSGTAQAEFKVKPPGKFEVYETYLRVPHYFVYSRFTQHLRYFKLDGGQYQEQPLNPETPLVWLTDLEIGLGIWQGEFEGVTAAWLRWCDRAGNWLLTDTEQAQQQLEQERRAKEQERQAKEQERQAKEQAQTQVLQAAQNLLATGMNLAQVAQILNLSEAQAEALRSLD
;
A
#
# COMPACT_ATOMS: atom_id res chain seq x y z
N MET A 1 4.81 26.94 -0.66
CA MET A 1 3.67 27.22 0.26
C MET A 1 2.58 26.12 0.24
N GLU A 2 2.20 25.55 -0.92
CA GLU A 2 1.22 24.44 -0.98
C GLU A 2 1.83 23.07 -0.62
N ILE A 3 3.10 22.85 -0.94
CA ILE A 3 3.83 21.61 -0.60
C ILE A 3 4.07 21.51 0.91
N GLU A 4 4.35 22.62 1.59
CA GLU A 4 4.53 22.66 3.05
C GLU A 4 3.24 22.32 3.83
N LYS A 5 2.06 22.67 3.29
CA LYS A 5 0.78 22.31 3.92
C LYS A 5 0.48 20.81 3.80
N CYS A 6 0.90 20.17 2.69
CA CYS A 6 0.78 18.73 2.51
C CYS A 6 1.64 17.97 3.53
N GLN A 7 2.86 18.46 3.78
CA GLN A 7 3.79 17.87 4.75
C GLN A 7 3.32 18.02 6.21
N THR A 8 2.67 19.15 6.54
CA THR A 8 2.18 19.41 7.91
C THR A 8 0.99 18.51 8.28
N ASN A 9 0.13 18.18 7.32
CA ASN A 9 -0.99 17.26 7.56
C ASN A 9 -0.53 15.80 7.76
N LEU A 10 0.53 15.37 7.07
CA LEU A 10 1.12 14.04 7.27
C LEU A 10 1.72 13.87 8.66
N ALA A 11 2.40 14.90 9.18
CA ALA A 11 2.95 14.90 10.53
C ALA A 11 1.86 14.87 11.62
N GLN A 12 0.72 15.55 11.38
CA GLN A 12 -0.41 15.54 12.33
C GLN A 12 -1.20 14.22 12.32
N GLN A 13 -1.31 13.54 11.19
CA GLN A 13 -1.96 12.21 11.13
C GLN A 13 -1.11 11.11 11.76
N ALA A 14 0.22 11.20 11.65
CA ALA A 14 1.13 10.27 12.34
C ALA A 14 1.06 10.41 13.87
N SER A 15 0.85 11.63 14.40
CA SER A 15 0.72 11.88 15.84
C SER A 15 -0.66 11.49 16.41
N ALA A 16 -1.72 11.53 15.61
CA ALA A 16 -3.07 11.16 16.06
C ALA A 16 -3.30 9.65 16.22
N ASN A 17 -2.51 8.82 15.54
CA ASN A 17 -2.59 7.37 15.65
C ASN A 17 -1.78 6.80 16.84
N PHE A 18 -1.04 7.63 17.59
CA PHE A 18 -0.16 7.17 18.67
C PHE A 18 -0.73 7.36 20.10
N GLU A 19 -1.90 7.94 20.27
CA GLU A 19 -2.50 8.19 21.61
C GLU A 19 -3.29 7.01 22.20
N GLY A 20 -3.17 5.81 21.64
CA GLY A 20 -3.83 4.59 22.14
C GLY A 20 -2.92 3.54 22.79
N ALA A 21 -1.66 3.82 23.07
CA ALA A 21 -0.73 2.88 23.67
C ALA A 21 -0.81 2.86 25.19
N VAL A 22 -1.26 1.73 25.73
CA VAL A 22 -1.31 1.38 27.15
C VAL A 22 0.09 1.41 27.77
N GLU A 23 0.23 2.13 28.88
CA GLU A 23 1.43 2.24 29.71
C GLU A 23 1.83 0.86 30.28
N PHE A 24 2.87 0.21 29.73
CA PHE A 24 3.55 -0.90 30.37
C PHE A 24 4.81 -0.41 31.08
N ARG A 25 4.78 -0.40 32.41
CA ARG A 25 5.97 -0.17 33.25
C ARG A 25 6.96 -1.32 33.09
N LEU A 26 8.08 -1.07 32.42
CA LEU A 26 9.25 -1.97 32.46
C LEU A 26 10.12 -1.62 33.66
N ARG A 27 10.27 -2.59 34.58
CA ARG A 27 11.32 -2.61 35.60
C ARG A 27 12.64 -3.02 34.94
N ASN A 28 13.64 -2.17 35.08
CA ASN A 28 15.02 -2.43 34.68
C ASN A 28 15.62 -3.64 35.38
N HIS A 29 16.13 -4.60 34.60
CA HIS A 29 17.30 -5.38 34.92
C HIS A 29 18.15 -5.49 33.65
N PHE A 30 19.20 -4.70 33.58
CA PHE A 30 20.27 -4.83 32.60
C PHE A 30 21.07 -6.08 32.94
N THR A 31 21.05 -7.05 32.05
CA THR A 31 22.13 -8.04 31.90
C THR A 31 22.60 -7.89 30.45
N GLU A 32 23.81 -7.37 30.28
CA GLU A 32 24.52 -7.37 29.00
C GLU A 32 24.70 -8.81 28.54
N VAL A 33 23.92 -9.21 27.52
CA VAL A 33 24.20 -10.43 26.74
C VAL A 33 24.85 -9.94 25.45
N THR A 34 26.18 -10.06 25.41
CA THR A 34 26.96 -9.90 24.18
C THR A 34 26.60 -11.04 23.24
N MET A 35 25.67 -10.76 22.30
CA MET A 35 25.40 -11.68 21.20
C MET A 35 26.50 -11.52 20.17
N VAL A 36 27.36 -12.52 20.10
CA VAL A 36 28.27 -12.73 18.96
C VAL A 36 27.44 -13.34 17.85
N PRO A 37 27.26 -12.69 16.71
CA PRO A 37 26.59 -13.31 15.57
C PRO A 37 27.55 -14.35 14.97
N THR A 38 27.34 -15.60 15.27
CA THR A 38 27.98 -16.70 14.54
C THR A 38 27.17 -16.94 13.29
N THR A 39 27.48 -16.18 12.24
CA THR A 39 26.92 -16.40 10.91
C THR A 39 27.51 -17.69 10.35
N ARG A 40 26.82 -18.78 10.54
CA ARG A 40 27.11 -20.06 9.89
C ARG A 40 26.40 -20.02 8.53
N LYS A 41 27.13 -19.62 7.47
CA LYS A 41 26.68 -19.76 6.09
C LYS A 41 26.61 -21.25 5.77
N LEU A 42 25.42 -21.83 5.83
CA LEU A 42 25.16 -23.17 5.34
C LEU A 42 25.19 -23.11 3.81
N MET A 43 26.24 -23.66 3.18
CA MET A 43 26.17 -23.98 1.76
C MET A 43 25.20 -25.15 1.60
N VAL A 44 24.00 -24.88 1.14
CA VAL A 44 23.03 -25.91 0.77
C VAL A 44 23.51 -26.49 -0.55
N THR A 45 24.28 -27.58 -0.50
CA THR A 45 24.57 -28.42 -1.65
C THR A 45 23.51 -29.52 -1.69
N ASP A 46 23.19 -30.03 -2.87
CA ASP A 46 22.17 -31.07 -3.17
C ASP A 46 22.47 -32.45 -2.52
N SER A 47 23.31 -32.48 -1.51
CA SER A 47 23.61 -33.66 -0.70
C SER A 47 22.74 -33.66 0.56
N ALA A 48 22.13 -34.80 0.82
CA ALA A 48 21.31 -35.03 2.01
C ALA A 48 21.97 -34.44 3.28
N ILE A 49 21.32 -33.46 3.90
CA ILE A 49 21.81 -32.81 5.11
C ILE A 49 21.73 -33.81 6.24
N HIS A 50 22.87 -34.25 6.79
CA HIS A 50 22.92 -35.08 7.99
C HIS A 50 22.74 -34.18 9.22
N ILE A 51 21.60 -34.32 9.88
CA ILE A 51 21.28 -33.56 11.09
C ILE A 51 21.53 -34.43 12.29
N GLU A 52 22.52 -34.06 13.13
CA GLU A 52 22.71 -34.70 14.41
C GLU A 52 21.50 -34.47 15.32
N GLN A 53 20.85 -35.55 15.69
CA GLN A 53 19.71 -35.53 16.61
C GLN A 53 20.20 -35.65 18.07
N GLY A 54 19.58 -34.84 18.94
CA GLY A 54 19.78 -34.93 20.38
C GLY A 54 18.83 -35.97 21.03
N ASP A 55 18.97 -36.15 22.32
CA ASP A 55 18.00 -36.90 23.14
C ASP A 55 17.40 -35.91 24.18
N PRO A 56 16.14 -35.50 24.07
CA PRO A 56 15.15 -35.90 23.06
C PRO A 56 15.42 -35.30 21.65
N PRO A 57 14.85 -35.90 20.56
CA PRO A 57 15.03 -35.43 19.21
C PRO A 57 14.51 -33.98 19.02
N ARG A 58 15.26 -33.17 18.29
CA ARG A 58 14.83 -31.78 17.96
C ARG A 58 13.77 -31.77 16.86
N ALA A 59 12.86 -30.80 16.95
CA ALA A 59 11.87 -30.62 15.91
C ALA A 59 12.53 -30.16 14.59
N PRO A 60 12.03 -30.58 13.41
CA PRO A 60 12.59 -30.15 12.12
C PRO A 60 12.75 -28.62 11.99
N LYS A 61 11.78 -27.84 12.46
CA LYS A 61 11.81 -26.37 12.46
C LYS A 61 12.98 -25.74 13.23
N ASP A 62 13.61 -26.51 14.18
CA ASP A 62 14.68 -26.00 15.02
C ASP A 62 16.07 -26.34 14.44
N VAL A 63 16.14 -27.21 13.43
CA VAL A 63 17.42 -27.79 12.95
C VAL A 63 17.56 -27.68 11.40
N LEU A 64 16.47 -27.50 10.66
CA LEU A 64 16.52 -27.31 9.22
C LEU A 64 16.68 -25.82 8.87
N PRO A 65 17.17 -25.51 7.64
CA PRO A 65 17.25 -24.15 7.14
C PRO A 65 15.89 -23.43 7.21
N THR A 66 15.93 -22.16 7.53
CA THR A 66 14.78 -21.26 7.57
C THR A 66 14.63 -20.52 6.25
N MET A 67 13.59 -19.71 6.10
CA MET A 67 13.43 -18.84 4.93
C MET A 67 14.59 -17.83 4.76
N TYR A 68 15.37 -17.57 5.80
CA TYR A 68 16.56 -16.70 5.71
C TYR A 68 17.80 -17.43 5.20
N ASP A 69 17.80 -18.75 5.24
CA ASP A 69 18.92 -19.60 4.84
C ASP A 69 18.73 -20.15 3.42
N LEU A 70 17.47 -20.20 2.96
CA LEU A 70 17.08 -20.74 1.65
C LEU A 70 17.00 -19.62 0.63
N PRO A 71 17.42 -19.86 -0.65
CA PRO A 71 17.26 -18.86 -1.71
C PRO A 71 15.77 -18.59 -1.97
N SER A 72 15.42 -17.32 -2.18
CA SER A 72 14.06 -16.89 -2.57
C SER A 72 13.82 -16.99 -4.07
N GLU A 73 14.88 -17.07 -4.86
CA GLU A 73 14.83 -17.22 -6.31
C GLU A 73 15.70 -18.40 -6.78
N ASP A 74 15.21 -19.11 -7.78
CA ASP A 74 16.01 -20.06 -8.56
C ASP A 74 16.41 -19.38 -9.88
N PRO A 75 17.72 -19.31 -10.22
CA PRO A 75 18.18 -18.74 -11.49
C PRO A 75 17.63 -19.43 -12.73
N GLU A 76 17.24 -20.72 -12.62
CA GLU A 76 16.67 -21.49 -13.71
C GLU A 76 15.14 -21.36 -13.79
N GLU A 77 14.47 -21.03 -12.67
CA GLU A 77 13.03 -20.82 -12.57
C GLU A 77 12.74 -19.50 -11.84
N PRO A 78 13.06 -18.34 -12.42
CA PRO A 78 12.87 -17.06 -11.75
C PRO A 78 11.40 -16.78 -11.47
N GLY A 79 11.09 -16.47 -10.21
CA GLY A 79 9.77 -16.13 -9.72
C GLY A 79 9.76 -14.78 -8.99
N LEU A 80 8.77 -14.59 -8.12
CA LEU A 80 8.75 -13.44 -7.22
C LEU A 80 9.76 -13.65 -6.09
N PRO A 81 10.60 -12.64 -5.79
CA PRO A 81 11.64 -12.78 -4.75
C PRO A 81 11.06 -13.04 -3.35
N ASP A 82 9.90 -12.46 -3.05
CA ASP A 82 9.21 -12.62 -1.78
C ASP A 82 7.74 -12.14 -1.86
N GLU A 83 6.99 -12.33 -0.77
CA GLU A 83 5.58 -11.92 -0.64
C GLU A 83 5.37 -10.41 -0.80
N PHE A 84 6.36 -9.58 -0.47
CA PHE A 84 6.27 -8.13 -0.66
C PHE A 84 6.14 -7.77 -2.14
N HIS A 85 6.87 -8.48 -3.03
CA HIS A 85 6.79 -8.27 -4.48
C HIS A 85 5.44 -8.69 -5.08
N ASP A 86 4.62 -9.48 -4.36
CA ASP A 86 3.23 -9.74 -4.72
C ASP A 86 2.29 -8.66 -4.15
N LEU A 87 2.38 -8.34 -2.87
CA LEU A 87 1.43 -7.45 -2.19
C LEU A 87 1.60 -5.97 -2.57
N GLN A 88 2.83 -5.48 -2.66
CA GLN A 88 3.10 -4.06 -2.93
C GLN A 88 2.54 -3.57 -4.28
N PRO A 89 2.69 -4.30 -5.40
CA PRO A 89 2.05 -3.96 -6.67
C PRO A 89 0.52 -3.93 -6.60
N GLN A 90 -0.07 -4.84 -5.81
CA GLN A 90 -1.52 -4.86 -5.61
C GLN A 90 -2.00 -3.59 -4.91
N LEU A 91 -1.31 -3.14 -3.86
CA LEU A 91 -1.63 -1.90 -3.17
C LEU A 91 -1.51 -0.69 -4.10
N LEU A 92 -0.44 -0.60 -4.92
CA LEU A 92 -0.29 0.45 -5.92
C LEU A 92 -1.44 0.46 -6.93
N SER A 93 -1.83 -0.71 -7.43
CA SER A 93 -2.90 -0.83 -8.42
C SER A 93 -4.29 -0.52 -7.82
N ARG A 94 -4.55 -0.91 -6.57
CA ARG A 94 -5.85 -0.74 -5.88
C ARG A 94 -6.06 0.69 -5.38
N THR A 95 -4.97 1.42 -5.09
CA THR A 95 -5.06 2.80 -4.61
C THR A 95 -4.83 3.83 -5.72
N LEU A 96 -4.50 3.41 -6.96
CA LEU A 96 -4.32 4.32 -8.08
C LEU A 96 -5.66 4.95 -8.50
N SER A 97 -5.74 6.28 -8.39
CA SER A 97 -6.89 7.06 -8.84
C SER A 97 -6.41 8.34 -9.51
N LEU A 98 -6.48 8.38 -10.83
CA LEU A 98 -6.04 9.51 -11.65
C LEU A 98 -7.25 10.38 -12.02
N THR A 99 -7.20 11.68 -11.70
CA THR A 99 -8.28 12.63 -12.02
C THR A 99 -8.35 12.96 -13.50
N GLY A 100 -7.19 12.99 -14.18
CA GLY A 100 -7.08 13.32 -15.60
C GLY A 100 -7.31 12.16 -16.58
N TYR A 101 -7.42 10.92 -16.08
CA TYR A 101 -7.50 9.72 -16.90
C TYR A 101 -8.64 8.81 -16.46
N ASN A 102 -9.42 8.30 -17.42
CA ASN A 102 -10.39 7.27 -17.13
C ASN A 102 -9.66 5.92 -16.87
N ARG A 103 -10.10 5.16 -15.87
CA ARG A 103 -9.54 3.83 -15.56
C ARG A 103 -9.59 2.87 -16.75
N GLU A 104 -10.54 3.05 -17.67
CA GLU A 104 -10.63 2.25 -18.91
C GLU A 104 -9.53 2.59 -19.93
N ASN A 105 -8.88 3.75 -19.78
CA ASN A 105 -7.78 4.23 -20.62
C ASN A 105 -6.43 4.20 -19.89
N CYS A 106 -6.33 3.39 -18.83
CA CYS A 106 -5.11 3.17 -18.10
C CYS A 106 -4.85 1.67 -17.95
N PHE A 107 -3.58 1.29 -18.03
CA PHE A 107 -3.14 -0.07 -17.82
C PHE A 107 -2.06 -0.11 -16.74
N THR A 108 -2.24 -0.96 -15.74
CA THR A 108 -1.22 -1.27 -14.75
C THR A 108 -0.91 -2.76 -14.80
N ALA A 109 0.34 -3.10 -14.61
CA ALA A 109 0.77 -4.48 -14.48
C ALA A 109 1.95 -4.59 -13.52
N SER A 110 2.13 -5.79 -13.00
CA SER A 110 3.28 -6.21 -12.21
C SER A 110 3.86 -7.47 -12.82
N ASP A 111 5.19 -7.57 -12.80
CA ASP A 111 5.92 -8.77 -13.26
C ASP A 111 5.50 -9.26 -14.66
N LEU A 112 5.08 -8.36 -15.53
CA LEU A 112 4.66 -8.65 -16.89
C LEU A 112 5.78 -8.29 -17.88
N ASN A 113 6.08 -9.20 -18.82
CA ASN A 113 7.08 -8.94 -19.86
C ASN A 113 6.74 -7.70 -20.68
N LEU A 114 7.63 -6.72 -20.68
CA LEU A 114 7.56 -5.50 -21.47
C LEU A 114 8.61 -5.56 -22.57
N TYR A 115 8.17 -5.81 -23.80
CA TYR A 115 9.02 -5.88 -24.99
C TYR A 115 9.22 -4.48 -25.58
N TYR A 116 10.47 -4.04 -25.70
CA TYR A 116 10.79 -2.65 -26.01
C TYR A 116 11.63 -2.43 -27.29
N ALA A 117 12.29 -3.46 -27.83
CA ALA A 117 13.27 -3.31 -28.88
C ALA A 117 12.85 -4.00 -30.19
N VAL A 118 12.37 -3.22 -31.18
CA VAL A 118 11.95 -3.77 -32.49
C VAL A 118 13.06 -4.55 -33.20
N ARG A 119 14.33 -4.11 -33.08
CA ARG A 119 15.48 -4.80 -33.69
C ARG A 119 15.88 -6.08 -32.97
N HIS A 120 15.44 -6.23 -31.72
CA HIS A 120 15.69 -7.38 -30.86
C HIS A 120 14.35 -7.80 -30.21
N PRO A 121 13.44 -8.42 -30.96
CA PRO A 121 12.04 -8.60 -30.54
C PRO A 121 11.87 -9.53 -29.35
N LEU A 122 12.92 -10.22 -28.91
CA LEU A 122 12.89 -11.03 -27.68
C LEU A 122 13.44 -10.27 -26.48
N TRP A 123 13.99 -9.06 -26.65
CA TRP A 123 14.42 -8.27 -25.52
C TRP A 123 13.24 -7.68 -24.78
N HIS A 124 13.18 -7.97 -23.51
CA HIS A 124 12.14 -7.49 -22.60
C HIS A 124 12.72 -7.17 -21.23
N LYS A 125 11.97 -6.44 -20.45
CA LYS A 125 12.14 -6.26 -19.01
C LYS A 125 10.83 -6.64 -18.32
N ARG A 126 10.91 -6.97 -17.03
CA ARG A 126 9.77 -7.27 -16.17
C ARG A 126 9.81 -6.30 -15.00
N PRO A 127 9.16 -5.12 -15.15
CA PRO A 127 9.07 -4.19 -14.04
C PRO A 127 8.24 -4.79 -12.90
N ASP A 128 8.63 -4.53 -11.65
CA ASP A 128 7.85 -4.98 -10.49
C ASP A 128 6.46 -4.36 -10.51
N TRP A 129 6.36 -3.10 -10.95
CA TRP A 129 5.08 -2.45 -11.25
C TRP A 129 5.25 -1.34 -12.28
N PHE A 130 4.27 -1.18 -13.17
CA PHE A 130 4.25 -0.07 -14.11
C PHE A 130 2.84 0.41 -14.45
N LEU A 131 2.75 1.69 -14.82
CA LEU A 131 1.54 2.35 -15.31
C LEU A 131 1.74 2.83 -16.75
N VAL A 132 0.78 2.54 -17.61
CA VAL A 132 0.63 3.14 -18.93
C VAL A 132 -0.67 3.92 -18.97
N VAL A 133 -0.64 5.15 -19.45
CA VAL A 133 -1.80 6.01 -19.68
C VAL A 133 -2.12 6.10 -21.16
N ASP A 134 -3.35 6.50 -21.50
CA ASP A 134 -3.85 6.61 -22.86
C ASP A 134 -3.79 5.31 -23.68
N VAL A 135 -3.96 4.17 -22.99
CA VAL A 135 -4.14 2.86 -23.61
C VAL A 135 -5.41 2.19 -23.07
N PRO A 136 -6.15 1.45 -23.90
CA PRO A 136 -7.31 0.71 -23.41
C PRO A 136 -6.91 -0.27 -22.30
N ARG A 137 -7.78 -0.44 -21.29
CA ARG A 137 -7.55 -1.40 -20.19
C ARG A 137 -7.33 -2.83 -20.72
N LEU A 138 -8.04 -3.22 -21.77
CA LEU A 138 -7.89 -4.51 -22.44
C LEU A 138 -7.14 -4.35 -23.75
N TYR A 139 -6.30 -5.31 -24.09
CA TYR A 139 -5.67 -5.39 -25.40
C TYR A 139 -6.73 -5.51 -26.49
N GLU A 140 -6.66 -4.66 -27.53
CA GLU A 140 -7.69 -4.53 -28.57
C GLU A 140 -9.14 -4.40 -28.02
N GLN A 141 -9.30 -3.83 -26.82
CA GLN A 141 -10.58 -3.67 -26.09
C GLN A 141 -11.30 -5.01 -25.80
N ARG A 142 -10.61 -6.12 -25.85
CA ARG A 142 -11.22 -7.47 -25.83
C ARG A 142 -10.52 -8.45 -24.90
N ASP A 143 -9.18 -8.46 -24.86
CA ASP A 143 -8.44 -9.55 -24.22
C ASP A 143 -7.49 -9.03 -23.12
N LEU A 144 -7.11 -9.90 -22.20
CA LEU A 144 -6.07 -9.65 -21.22
C LEU A 144 -4.70 -9.71 -21.90
N ARG A 145 -3.78 -8.83 -21.51
CA ARG A 145 -2.41 -8.85 -22.01
C ARG A 145 -1.64 -10.00 -21.39
N ARG A 146 -0.94 -10.77 -22.23
CA ARG A 146 0.05 -11.78 -21.81
C ARG A 146 1.43 -11.18 -21.68
N SER A 147 1.66 -10.05 -22.35
CA SER A 147 2.85 -9.22 -22.31
C SER A 147 2.49 -7.83 -22.81
N TYR A 148 3.28 -6.82 -22.49
CA TYR A 148 3.15 -5.49 -23.05
C TYR A 148 4.15 -5.32 -24.18
N VAL A 149 3.67 -5.12 -25.41
CA VAL A 149 4.50 -5.03 -26.62
C VAL A 149 4.49 -3.60 -27.13
N LEU A 150 5.56 -2.83 -26.88
CA LEU A 150 5.62 -1.39 -27.15
C LEU A 150 5.25 -1.02 -28.59
N TRP A 151 5.77 -1.77 -29.59
CA TRP A 151 5.50 -1.47 -31.01
C TRP A 151 4.09 -1.82 -31.47
N GLN A 152 3.28 -2.50 -30.65
CA GLN A 152 1.86 -2.76 -30.90
C GLN A 152 0.98 -1.78 -30.14
N GLU A 153 1.34 -1.45 -28.91
CA GLU A 153 0.53 -0.59 -28.02
C GLU A 153 0.75 0.91 -28.30
N GLY A 154 1.97 1.28 -28.74
CA GLY A 154 2.32 2.66 -29.12
C GLY A 154 2.81 3.53 -27.97
N ASN A 155 2.30 3.34 -26.75
CA ASN A 155 2.64 4.16 -25.59
C ASN A 155 3.57 3.42 -24.64
N PRO A 156 4.70 4.03 -24.23
CA PRO A 156 5.57 3.46 -23.20
C PRO A 156 4.94 3.63 -21.79
N PRO A 157 5.46 2.93 -20.78
CA PRO A 157 5.10 3.21 -19.40
C PRO A 157 5.34 4.67 -19.03
N TYR A 158 4.40 5.23 -18.26
CA TYR A 158 4.51 6.58 -17.73
C TYR A 158 5.16 6.60 -16.34
N VAL A 159 4.91 5.57 -15.55
CA VAL A 159 5.53 5.33 -14.25
C VAL A 159 6.03 3.89 -14.22
N VAL A 160 7.24 3.71 -13.72
CA VAL A 160 7.80 2.39 -13.36
C VAL A 160 8.24 2.44 -11.91
N VAL A 161 7.97 1.38 -11.18
CA VAL A 161 8.41 1.18 -9.79
C VAL A 161 9.12 -0.17 -9.71
N GLU A 162 10.34 -0.15 -9.17
CA GLU A 162 11.13 -1.35 -8.86
C GLU A 162 11.31 -1.48 -7.35
N PHE A 163 11.27 -2.70 -6.86
CA PHE A 163 11.51 -3.03 -5.46
C PHE A 163 12.86 -3.72 -5.35
N LEU A 164 13.81 -3.06 -4.69
CA LEU A 164 15.17 -3.57 -4.57
C LEU A 164 15.19 -4.91 -3.84
N SER A 165 15.76 -5.91 -4.51
CA SER A 165 16.13 -7.20 -3.94
C SER A 165 17.66 -7.30 -3.86
N PRO A 166 18.21 -7.99 -2.86
CA PRO A 166 19.66 -8.21 -2.77
C PRO A 166 20.22 -8.84 -4.05
N GLY A 167 21.16 -8.15 -4.69
CA GLY A 167 21.83 -8.59 -5.93
C GLY A 167 21.26 -8.03 -7.24
N THR A 168 20.13 -7.30 -7.23
CA THR A 168 19.57 -6.66 -8.44
C THR A 168 19.81 -5.14 -8.48
N GLU A 169 20.31 -4.55 -7.39
CA GLU A 169 20.44 -3.10 -7.18
C GLU A 169 21.22 -2.42 -8.30
N ALA A 170 22.27 -3.05 -8.80
CA ALA A 170 23.10 -2.50 -9.88
C ALA A 170 22.32 -2.38 -11.21
N GLU A 171 21.40 -3.31 -11.51
CA GLU A 171 20.55 -3.27 -12.70
C GLU A 171 19.47 -2.19 -12.57
N ASP A 172 18.89 -2.03 -11.37
CA ASP A 172 17.80 -1.10 -11.08
C ASP A 172 18.31 0.34 -10.88
N LEU A 173 19.51 0.53 -10.33
CA LEU A 173 20.09 1.85 -10.06
C LEU A 173 21.07 2.33 -11.13
N GLY A 174 21.61 1.43 -11.95
CA GLY A 174 22.55 1.78 -13.03
C GLY A 174 23.72 2.62 -12.52
N ARG A 175 23.95 3.81 -13.11
CA ARG A 175 25.01 4.73 -12.71
C ARG A 175 24.86 5.34 -11.31
N TYR A 176 23.74 5.18 -10.66
CA TYR A 176 23.50 5.64 -9.30
C TYR A 176 23.69 4.54 -8.24
N TYR A 177 24.11 3.37 -8.68
CA TYR A 177 24.55 2.30 -7.78
C TYR A 177 25.92 2.63 -7.22
N ASP A 178 26.07 2.62 -5.90
CA ASP A 178 27.33 2.86 -5.20
C ASP A 178 27.65 1.61 -4.34
N GLU A 179 28.59 0.80 -4.83
CA GLU A 179 29.07 -0.39 -4.13
C GLU A 179 29.66 -0.09 -2.74
N ALA A 180 30.09 1.15 -2.48
CA ALA A 180 30.67 1.54 -1.20
C ALA A 180 29.64 1.85 -0.11
N SER A 181 28.36 2.04 -0.46
CA SER A 181 27.29 2.40 0.48
C SER A 181 26.66 1.21 1.21
N GLU A 182 26.84 0.00 0.69
CA GLU A 182 26.42 -1.22 1.35
C GLU A 182 27.57 -1.80 2.17
N GLY A 183 27.54 -1.53 3.49
CA GLY A 183 28.50 -2.07 4.43
C GLY A 183 28.55 -3.59 4.38
N SER A 184 29.62 -4.09 3.81
CA SER A 184 30.25 -5.39 3.98
C SER A 184 29.37 -6.53 4.55
N GLU A 185 28.91 -7.39 3.66
CA GLU A 185 28.96 -8.85 3.83
C GLU A 185 28.53 -9.56 2.53
N GLY A 186 29.24 -9.31 1.45
CA GLY A 186 29.14 -10.05 0.20
C GLY A 186 30.52 -10.35 -0.33
N GLU A 187 30.97 -11.58 -0.11
CA GLU A 187 32.25 -12.08 -0.58
C GLU A 187 32.32 -12.03 -2.12
N LEU A 188 33.37 -11.35 -2.61
CA LEU A 188 33.77 -11.19 -3.99
C LEU A 188 33.76 -12.54 -4.75
N LEU A 189 32.79 -12.78 -5.59
CA LEU A 189 32.92 -13.77 -6.64
C LEU A 189 33.72 -13.13 -7.78
N THR A 190 35.04 -13.31 -7.75
CA THR A 190 35.91 -13.00 -8.88
C THR A 190 35.49 -13.80 -10.11
N PRO A 191 35.34 -13.19 -11.28
CA PRO A 191 35.09 -13.95 -12.50
C PRO A 191 36.31 -14.81 -12.80
N ALA A 192 36.10 -16.13 -12.84
CA ALA A 192 37.14 -17.07 -13.23
C ALA A 192 37.60 -16.76 -14.66
N ALA A 193 38.88 -16.39 -14.81
CA ALA A 193 39.56 -16.26 -16.06
C ALA A 193 39.53 -17.62 -16.79
N SER A 194 38.71 -17.76 -17.82
CA SER A 194 38.63 -18.94 -18.66
C SER A 194 39.87 -19.02 -19.54
N ALA A 195 40.51 -20.17 -19.45
CA ALA A 195 41.70 -20.58 -20.19
C ALA A 195 41.49 -20.54 -21.71
N THR A 196 42.58 -20.17 -22.38
CA THR A 196 42.84 -20.25 -23.82
C THR A 196 42.49 -21.60 -24.45
N GLY A 197 41.54 -21.61 -25.35
CA GLY A 197 41.30 -22.66 -26.32
C GLY A 197 41.19 -22.07 -27.70
N SER A 198 42.21 -22.31 -28.57
CA SER A 198 42.19 -21.93 -29.97
C SER A 198 41.21 -22.77 -30.76
N GLY A 199 40.11 -22.17 -31.18
CA GLY A 199 39.18 -22.73 -32.12
C GLY A 199 38.58 -21.61 -32.96
N THR A 200 38.87 -21.55 -34.24
CA THR A 200 38.24 -20.67 -35.22
C THR A 200 36.78 -21.03 -35.40
N ALA A 201 35.92 -20.57 -34.52
CA ALA A 201 34.48 -20.46 -34.75
C ALA A 201 34.18 -18.96 -34.73
N GLN A 202 33.46 -18.46 -35.72
CA GLN A 202 32.91 -17.14 -35.77
C GLN A 202 32.06 -16.97 -34.51
N ALA A 203 32.60 -16.32 -33.48
CA ALA A 203 31.86 -15.92 -32.32
C ALA A 203 30.84 -14.90 -32.79
N GLU A 204 29.58 -15.33 -32.97
CA GLU A 204 28.45 -14.42 -32.98
C GLU A 204 28.54 -13.66 -31.69
N PHE A 205 28.88 -12.37 -31.75
CA PHE A 205 28.77 -11.47 -30.62
C PHE A 205 27.30 -11.40 -30.23
N LYS A 206 26.85 -12.24 -29.30
CA LYS A 206 25.53 -12.10 -28.68
C LYS A 206 25.52 -10.78 -27.93
N VAL A 207 24.93 -9.77 -28.56
CA VAL A 207 24.72 -8.48 -27.91
C VAL A 207 23.81 -8.73 -26.71
N LYS A 208 24.31 -8.44 -25.50
CA LYS A 208 23.56 -8.59 -24.25
C LYS A 208 22.51 -7.48 -24.15
N PRO A 209 21.28 -7.77 -23.70
CA PRO A 209 20.28 -6.73 -23.40
C PRO A 209 20.81 -5.73 -22.37
N PRO A 210 20.53 -4.42 -22.52
CA PRO A 210 20.88 -3.42 -21.52
C PRO A 210 20.18 -3.68 -20.17
N GLY A 211 20.71 -3.14 -19.06
CA GLY A 211 20.09 -3.19 -17.74
C GLY A 211 18.73 -2.45 -17.67
N LYS A 212 17.96 -2.68 -16.62
CA LYS A 212 16.63 -2.06 -16.42
C LYS A 212 16.71 -0.53 -16.47
N PHE A 213 17.64 0.08 -15.72
CA PHE A 213 17.83 1.52 -15.67
C PHE A 213 18.03 2.14 -17.07
N GLU A 214 18.95 1.57 -17.87
CA GLU A 214 19.23 2.05 -19.23
C GLU A 214 18.01 1.87 -20.15
N VAL A 215 17.28 0.76 -20.01
CA VAL A 215 16.08 0.49 -20.82
C VAL A 215 14.99 1.52 -20.50
N TYR A 216 14.75 1.81 -19.23
CA TYR A 216 13.71 2.76 -18.83
C TYR A 216 14.08 4.21 -19.20
N GLU A 217 15.34 4.57 -19.11
CA GLU A 217 15.83 5.90 -19.45
C GLU A 217 15.87 6.13 -20.96
N THR A 218 16.51 5.21 -21.70
CA THR A 218 16.93 5.46 -23.10
C THR A 218 15.93 4.93 -24.11
N TYR A 219 15.45 3.69 -23.91
CA TYR A 219 14.56 3.01 -24.87
C TYR A 219 13.11 3.35 -24.66
N LEU A 220 12.65 3.27 -23.43
CA LEU A 220 11.25 3.53 -23.04
C LEU A 220 11.00 4.98 -22.72
N ARG A 221 12.03 5.71 -22.27
CA ARG A 221 11.94 7.13 -21.87
C ARG A 221 10.84 7.37 -20.84
N VAL A 222 10.79 6.50 -19.82
CA VAL A 222 9.79 6.54 -18.77
C VAL A 222 9.91 7.86 -17.99
N PRO A 223 8.86 8.71 -17.91
CA PRO A 223 8.95 10.01 -17.24
C PRO A 223 9.26 9.91 -15.75
N HIS A 224 8.71 8.92 -15.06
CA HIS A 224 8.80 8.75 -13.62
C HIS A 224 9.26 7.35 -13.26
N TYR A 225 10.47 7.25 -12.72
CA TYR A 225 11.05 6.00 -12.28
C TYR A 225 11.30 6.04 -10.78
N PHE A 226 10.75 5.05 -10.06
CA PHE A 226 10.88 4.90 -8.62
C PHE A 226 11.60 3.62 -8.29
N VAL A 227 12.45 3.68 -7.28
CA VAL A 227 13.13 2.52 -6.71
C VAL A 227 12.94 2.54 -5.21
N TYR A 228 12.45 1.44 -4.66
CA TYR A 228 12.13 1.34 -3.23
C TYR A 228 12.76 0.09 -2.60
N SER A 229 13.44 0.28 -1.47
CA SER A 229 13.93 -0.82 -0.64
C SER A 229 13.05 -0.97 0.60
N ARG A 230 12.38 -2.11 0.75
CA ARG A 230 11.60 -2.42 1.95
C ARG A 230 12.48 -2.62 3.19
N PHE A 231 13.75 -3.03 2.99
CA PHE A 231 14.69 -3.30 4.07
C PHE A 231 15.21 -2.02 4.72
N THR A 232 15.57 -1.03 3.90
CA THR A 232 16.06 0.28 4.36
C THR A 232 14.96 1.33 4.44
N GLN A 233 13.75 1.02 3.92
CA GLN A 233 12.62 1.95 3.76
C GLN A 233 13.03 3.21 2.98
N HIS A 234 13.99 3.07 2.07
CA HIS A 234 14.49 4.16 1.27
C HIS A 234 13.79 4.20 -0.09
N LEU A 235 13.14 5.34 -0.38
CA LEU A 235 12.52 5.64 -1.67
C LEU A 235 13.43 6.57 -2.45
N ARG A 236 13.76 6.19 -3.68
CA ARG A 236 14.48 7.02 -4.66
C ARG A 236 13.56 7.32 -5.83
N TYR A 237 13.63 8.54 -6.30
CA TYR A 237 12.83 8.97 -7.44
C TYR A 237 13.72 9.61 -8.51
N PHE A 238 13.59 9.10 -9.72
CA PHE A 238 14.28 9.57 -10.90
C PHE A 238 13.28 10.15 -11.89
N LYS A 239 13.44 11.43 -12.20
CA LYS A 239 12.63 12.11 -13.21
C LYS A 239 13.41 12.20 -14.51
N LEU A 240 12.77 11.87 -15.62
CA LEU A 240 13.38 12.02 -16.95
C LEU A 240 13.39 13.51 -17.33
N ASP A 241 14.57 14.10 -17.44
CA ASP A 241 14.74 15.48 -17.88
C ASP A 241 15.86 15.54 -18.91
N GLY A 242 15.63 16.26 -20.03
CA GLY A 242 16.58 16.33 -21.13
C GLY A 242 17.00 14.99 -21.73
N GLY A 243 16.24 13.92 -21.50
CA GLY A 243 16.51 12.57 -21.98
C GLY A 243 17.40 11.73 -21.07
N GLN A 244 17.67 12.19 -19.86
CA GLN A 244 18.41 11.46 -18.83
C GLN A 244 17.67 11.54 -17.50
N TYR A 245 17.82 10.48 -16.69
CA TYR A 245 17.28 10.50 -15.34
C TYR A 245 18.07 11.43 -14.43
N GLN A 246 17.32 12.28 -13.72
CA GLN A 246 17.85 13.12 -12.65
C GLN A 246 17.20 12.65 -11.34
N GLU A 247 18.03 12.22 -10.40
CA GLU A 247 17.53 11.88 -9.07
C GLU A 247 17.00 13.12 -8.37
N GLN A 248 15.79 13.04 -7.85
CA GLN A 248 15.12 14.14 -7.15
C GLN A 248 15.30 13.97 -5.64
N PRO A 249 15.78 14.99 -4.94
CA PRO A 249 15.91 14.91 -3.49
C PRO A 249 14.55 14.80 -2.84
N LEU A 250 14.40 13.83 -1.94
CA LEU A 250 13.19 13.64 -1.13
C LEU A 250 13.46 14.07 0.31
N ASN A 251 12.39 14.51 0.99
CA ASN A 251 12.48 14.76 2.43
C ASN A 251 12.61 13.41 3.16
N PRO A 252 13.69 13.15 3.91
CA PRO A 252 13.89 11.87 4.59
C PRO A 252 12.83 11.54 5.64
N GLU A 253 12.23 12.57 6.29
CA GLU A 253 11.20 12.37 7.32
C GLU A 253 9.83 12.03 6.72
N THR A 254 9.54 12.57 5.54
CA THR A 254 8.26 12.37 4.83
C THR A 254 8.53 12.19 3.34
N PRO A 255 9.06 11.02 2.93
CA PRO A 255 9.37 10.78 1.53
C PRO A 255 8.08 10.66 0.71
N LEU A 256 7.76 11.76 0.02
CA LEU A 256 6.59 11.88 -0.84
C LEU A 256 6.95 12.66 -2.10
N VAL A 257 6.51 12.14 -3.24
CA VAL A 257 6.67 12.75 -4.56
C VAL A 257 5.29 13.14 -5.09
N TRP A 258 5.13 14.40 -5.49
CA TRP A 258 3.93 14.85 -6.20
C TRP A 258 4.20 14.85 -7.71
N LEU A 259 3.46 14.02 -8.45
CA LEU A 259 3.48 13.96 -9.91
C LEU A 259 2.47 14.97 -10.45
N THR A 260 2.96 16.15 -10.84
CA THR A 260 2.11 17.29 -11.24
C THR A 260 1.30 17.00 -12.50
N ASP A 261 1.84 16.22 -13.40
CA ASP A 261 1.26 15.83 -14.69
C ASP A 261 0.19 14.73 -14.56
N LEU A 262 0.25 13.94 -13.51
CA LEU A 262 -0.76 12.94 -13.15
C LEU A 262 -1.70 13.38 -12.01
N GLU A 263 -1.43 14.52 -11.38
CA GLU A 263 -2.16 15.05 -10.22
C GLU A 263 -2.31 14.03 -9.08
N ILE A 264 -1.26 13.27 -8.81
CA ILE A 264 -1.23 12.25 -7.77
C ILE A 264 0.11 12.25 -7.04
N GLY A 265 0.12 11.91 -5.76
CA GLY A 265 1.34 11.74 -4.97
C GLY A 265 1.65 10.27 -4.71
N LEU A 266 2.94 9.93 -4.63
CA LEU A 266 3.42 8.62 -4.19
C LEU A 266 4.36 8.81 -3.00
N GLY A 267 4.15 8.05 -1.94
CA GLY A 267 4.99 8.14 -0.74
C GLY A 267 4.97 6.86 0.09
N ILE A 268 5.74 6.87 1.18
CA ILE A 268 5.81 5.74 2.11
C ILE A 268 4.69 5.89 3.17
N TRP A 269 3.83 4.90 3.22
CA TRP A 269 2.73 4.78 4.17
C TRP A 269 3.01 3.68 5.19
N GLN A 270 2.98 4.02 6.48
CA GLN A 270 3.05 3.05 7.55
C GLN A 270 1.63 2.57 7.87
N GLY A 271 1.34 1.29 7.59
CA GLY A 271 0.01 0.76 7.80
C GLY A 271 -0.11 -0.74 7.55
N GLU A 272 -1.32 -1.24 7.70
CA GLU A 272 -1.65 -2.65 7.50
C GLU A 272 -2.31 -2.86 6.14
N PHE A 273 -1.76 -3.76 5.35
CA PHE A 273 -2.34 -4.21 4.09
C PHE A 273 -2.31 -5.74 4.03
N GLU A 274 -3.44 -6.37 3.72
CA GLU A 274 -3.62 -7.84 3.69
C GLU A 274 -3.10 -8.55 4.97
N GLY A 275 -3.31 -7.91 6.14
CA GLY A 275 -2.89 -8.43 7.45
C GLY A 275 -1.40 -8.23 7.78
N VAL A 276 -0.64 -7.54 6.92
CA VAL A 276 0.78 -7.26 7.12
C VAL A 276 0.99 -5.77 7.41
N THR A 277 1.52 -5.47 8.60
CA THR A 277 1.92 -4.09 8.98
C THR A 277 3.34 -3.83 8.52
N ALA A 278 3.51 -2.89 7.59
CA ALA A 278 4.80 -2.52 7.02
C ALA A 278 4.83 -1.07 6.51
N ALA A 279 6.01 -0.67 6.02
CA ALA A 279 6.19 0.55 5.25
C ALA A 279 5.92 0.25 3.77
N TRP A 280 4.79 0.71 3.28
CA TRP A 280 4.31 0.47 1.92
C TRP A 280 4.43 1.73 1.06
N LEU A 281 4.65 1.58 -0.24
CA LEU A 281 4.38 2.65 -1.19
C LEU A 281 2.88 2.75 -1.44
N ARG A 282 2.34 3.96 -1.30
CA ARG A 282 0.91 4.21 -1.49
C ARG A 282 0.66 5.55 -2.15
N TRP A 283 -0.38 5.60 -2.96
CA TRP A 283 -0.80 6.84 -3.60
C TRP A 283 -1.54 7.75 -2.62
N CYS A 284 -1.41 9.06 -2.81
CA CYS A 284 -2.13 10.07 -2.05
C CYS A 284 -2.67 11.19 -2.93
N ASP A 285 -3.65 11.92 -2.41
CA ASP A 285 -4.17 13.12 -3.04
C ASP A 285 -3.27 14.35 -2.79
N ARG A 286 -3.66 15.50 -3.36
CA ARG A 286 -2.92 16.76 -3.22
C ARG A 286 -2.84 17.28 -1.78
N ALA A 287 -3.76 16.88 -0.93
CA ALA A 287 -3.76 17.26 0.48
C ALA A 287 -2.89 16.32 1.35
N GLY A 288 -2.34 15.25 0.75
CA GLY A 288 -1.55 14.22 1.44
C GLY A 288 -2.41 13.13 2.08
N ASN A 289 -3.70 13.06 1.78
CA ASN A 289 -4.53 11.96 2.24
C ASN A 289 -4.27 10.72 1.38
N TRP A 290 -4.01 9.59 2.03
CA TRP A 290 -3.80 8.33 1.36
C TRP A 290 -5.06 7.87 0.63
N LEU A 291 -4.92 7.51 -0.64
CA LEU A 291 -6.03 7.00 -1.43
C LEU A 291 -6.41 5.60 -0.95
N LEU A 292 -7.70 5.38 -0.80
CA LEU A 292 -8.24 4.16 -0.23
C LEU A 292 -8.31 3.05 -1.29
N THR A 293 -8.10 1.81 -0.87
CA THR A 293 -8.48 0.64 -1.65
C THR A 293 -10.01 0.56 -1.79
N ASP A 294 -10.50 -0.22 -2.74
CA ASP A 294 -11.92 -0.51 -2.90
C ASP A 294 -12.55 -1.12 -1.63
N THR A 295 -11.82 -1.99 -0.95
CA THR A 295 -12.24 -2.60 0.33
C THR A 295 -12.36 -1.55 1.44
N GLU A 296 -11.34 -0.69 1.61
CA GLU A 296 -11.37 0.40 2.60
C GLU A 296 -12.50 1.40 2.32
N GLN A 297 -12.74 1.73 1.04
CA GLN A 297 -13.86 2.59 0.64
C GLN A 297 -15.21 1.97 1.01
N ALA A 298 -15.41 0.68 0.71
CA ALA A 298 -16.64 -0.04 1.07
C ALA A 298 -16.85 -0.09 2.58
N GLN A 299 -15.79 -0.33 3.35
CA GLN A 299 -15.85 -0.32 4.83
C GLN A 299 -16.21 1.07 5.37
N GLN A 300 -15.62 2.12 4.82
CA GLN A 300 -15.90 3.50 5.21
C GLN A 300 -17.37 3.86 4.94
N GLN A 301 -17.89 3.49 3.76
CA GLN A 301 -19.30 3.72 3.41
C GLN A 301 -20.25 2.97 4.36
N LEU A 302 -19.97 1.70 4.64
CA LEU A 302 -20.78 0.90 5.56
C LEU A 302 -20.82 1.52 6.98
N GLU A 303 -19.67 2.00 7.45
CA GLU A 303 -19.60 2.65 8.77
C GLU A 303 -20.37 3.99 8.79
N GLN A 304 -20.30 4.77 7.72
CA GLN A 304 -21.08 6.00 7.58
C GLN A 304 -22.60 5.70 7.59
N GLU A 305 -23.05 4.68 6.85
CA GLU A 305 -24.44 4.25 6.86
C GLU A 305 -24.91 3.78 8.25
N ARG A 306 -24.07 3.01 8.95
CA ARG A 306 -24.37 2.58 10.32
C ARG A 306 -24.53 3.76 11.26
N ARG A 307 -23.61 4.75 11.19
CA ARG A 307 -23.72 5.97 12.02
C ARG A 307 -24.96 6.78 11.69
N ALA A 308 -25.29 6.93 10.40
CA ALA A 308 -26.50 7.65 9.98
C ALA A 308 -27.78 6.97 10.49
N LYS A 309 -27.89 5.66 10.37
CA LYS A 309 -29.03 4.87 10.90
C LYS A 309 -29.15 4.98 12.42
N GLU A 310 -28.03 4.93 13.13
CA GLU A 310 -28.03 5.06 14.59
C GLU A 310 -28.45 6.48 15.03
N GLN A 311 -28.00 7.53 14.34
CA GLN A 311 -28.44 8.90 14.60
C GLN A 311 -29.93 9.09 14.35
N GLU A 312 -30.46 8.51 13.26
CA GLU A 312 -31.90 8.54 12.96
C GLU A 312 -32.71 7.82 14.04
N ARG A 313 -32.23 6.66 14.51
CA ARG A 313 -32.85 5.91 15.59
C ARG A 313 -32.92 6.72 16.89
N GLN A 314 -31.79 7.35 17.24
CA GLN A 314 -31.69 8.20 18.43
C GLN A 314 -32.61 9.44 18.33
N ALA A 315 -32.70 10.06 17.16
CA ALA A 315 -33.57 11.21 16.94
C ALA A 315 -35.04 10.83 17.07
N LYS A 316 -35.46 9.71 16.49
CA LYS A 316 -36.83 9.18 16.65
C LYS A 316 -37.17 8.84 18.11
N GLU A 317 -36.22 8.26 18.82
CA GLU A 317 -36.44 7.94 20.25
C GLU A 317 -36.56 9.19 21.10
N GLN A 318 -35.73 10.22 20.84
CA GLN A 318 -35.81 11.51 21.52
C GLN A 318 -37.17 12.20 21.22
N GLU A 319 -37.63 12.17 19.97
CA GLU A 319 -38.94 12.72 19.59
C GLU A 319 -40.07 11.99 20.29
N ARG A 320 -40.02 10.64 20.39
CA ARG A 320 -40.99 9.84 21.13
C ARG A 320 -41.02 10.22 22.60
N GLN A 321 -39.86 10.30 23.24
CA GLN A 321 -39.73 10.68 24.65
C GLN A 321 -40.24 12.12 24.90
N ALA A 322 -39.91 13.07 24.00
CA ALA A 322 -40.41 14.44 24.10
C ALA A 322 -41.94 14.50 23.98
N LYS A 323 -42.55 13.73 23.07
CA LYS A 323 -44.01 13.62 22.94
C LYS A 323 -44.65 13.02 24.18
N GLU A 324 -44.09 11.94 24.72
CA GLU A 324 -44.57 11.31 25.97
C GLU A 324 -44.48 12.26 27.16
N GLN A 325 -43.37 12.99 27.30
CA GLN A 325 -43.22 14.00 28.34
C GLN A 325 -44.19 15.15 28.19
N ALA A 326 -44.39 15.67 26.97
CA ALA A 326 -45.38 16.72 26.71
C ALA A 326 -46.80 16.26 27.03
N GLN A 327 -47.18 15.01 26.66
CA GLN A 327 -48.48 14.43 27.00
C GLN A 327 -48.67 14.28 28.52
N THR A 328 -47.62 13.81 29.21
CA THR A 328 -47.67 13.69 30.69
C THR A 328 -47.84 15.05 31.37
N GLN A 329 -47.14 16.08 30.89
CA GLN A 329 -47.28 17.45 31.42
C GLN A 329 -48.66 18.00 31.19
N VAL A 330 -49.27 17.77 30.02
CA VAL A 330 -50.65 18.20 29.73
C VAL A 330 -51.66 17.51 30.64
N LEU A 331 -51.53 16.19 30.84
CA LEU A 331 -52.40 15.44 31.76
C LEU A 331 -52.26 15.89 33.21
N GLN A 332 -51.02 16.14 33.67
CA GLN A 332 -50.72 16.70 35.01
C GLN A 332 -51.35 18.08 35.17
N ALA A 333 -51.26 18.96 34.20
CA ALA A 333 -51.87 20.28 34.20
C ALA A 333 -53.43 20.15 34.24
N ALA A 334 -54.00 19.22 33.47
CA ALA A 334 -55.45 18.93 33.49
C ALA A 334 -55.92 18.48 34.87
N GLN A 335 -55.22 17.56 35.52
CA GLN A 335 -55.55 17.08 36.89
C GLN A 335 -55.46 18.25 37.92
N ASN A 336 -54.45 19.09 37.83
CA ASN A 336 -54.32 20.24 38.70
C ASN A 336 -55.49 21.21 38.54
N LEU A 337 -55.97 21.48 37.31
CA LEU A 337 -57.12 22.37 37.06
C LEU A 337 -58.45 21.74 37.55
N LEU A 338 -58.64 20.45 37.38
CA LEU A 338 -59.80 19.73 37.95
C LEU A 338 -59.81 19.83 39.48
N ALA A 339 -58.67 19.67 40.15
CA ALA A 339 -58.51 19.79 41.59
C ALA A 339 -58.85 21.21 42.11
N THR A 340 -58.78 22.25 41.28
CA THR A 340 -59.23 23.62 41.61
C THR A 340 -60.72 23.87 41.48
N GLY A 341 -61.49 22.82 41.09
CA GLY A 341 -62.93 22.88 40.96
C GLY A 341 -63.47 23.23 39.56
N MET A 342 -62.59 23.29 38.54
CA MET A 342 -63.00 23.45 37.13
C MET A 342 -63.67 22.19 36.63
N ASN A 343 -64.69 22.34 35.77
CA ASN A 343 -65.37 21.16 35.18
C ASN A 343 -64.47 20.67 33.95
N LEU A 344 -64.63 19.37 33.61
CA LEU A 344 -63.82 18.72 32.57
C LEU A 344 -63.95 19.39 31.19
N ALA A 345 -65.21 19.92 30.87
CA ALA A 345 -65.37 20.62 29.58
C ALA A 345 -64.55 21.90 29.49
N GLN A 346 -64.45 22.65 30.55
CA GLN A 346 -63.59 23.87 30.63
C GLN A 346 -62.08 23.53 30.55
N VAL A 347 -61.66 22.45 31.27
CA VAL A 347 -60.26 21.99 31.24
C VAL A 347 -59.90 21.51 29.83
N ALA A 348 -60.75 20.73 29.19
CA ALA A 348 -60.51 20.27 27.82
C ALA A 348 -60.41 21.41 26.82
N GLN A 349 -61.17 22.46 26.98
CA GLN A 349 -61.14 23.63 26.11
C GLN A 349 -59.85 24.47 26.36
N ILE A 350 -59.42 24.66 27.61
CA ILE A 350 -58.22 25.44 27.96
C ILE A 350 -56.97 24.76 27.49
N LEU A 351 -56.84 23.45 27.67
CA LEU A 351 -55.64 22.67 27.31
C LEU A 351 -55.73 22.06 25.92
N ASN A 352 -56.80 22.35 25.17
CA ASN A 352 -57.06 21.80 23.84
C ASN A 352 -56.87 20.27 23.78
N LEU A 353 -57.45 19.56 24.74
CA LEU A 353 -57.36 18.10 24.86
C LEU A 353 -58.11 17.41 23.73
N SER A 354 -57.53 16.33 23.21
CA SER A 354 -58.24 15.40 22.33
C SER A 354 -59.34 14.64 23.07
N GLU A 355 -60.33 14.12 22.34
CA GLU A 355 -61.38 13.26 22.93
C GLU A 355 -60.82 12.10 23.74
N ALA A 356 -59.76 11.44 23.22
CA ALA A 356 -59.09 10.34 23.91
C ALA A 356 -58.42 10.78 25.22
N GLN A 357 -57.85 11.97 25.28
CA GLN A 357 -57.25 12.52 26.50
C GLN A 357 -58.32 12.95 27.53
N ALA A 358 -59.43 13.51 27.08
CA ALA A 358 -60.57 13.84 27.96
C ALA A 358 -61.26 12.59 28.53
N GLU A 359 -61.38 11.51 27.74
CA GLU A 359 -61.90 10.19 28.18
C GLU A 359 -60.96 9.54 29.22
N ALA A 360 -59.65 9.58 28.97
CA ALA A 360 -58.66 9.09 29.95
C ALA A 360 -58.71 9.83 31.30
N LEU A 361 -58.98 11.13 31.30
CA LEU A 361 -59.19 11.88 32.55
C LEU A 361 -60.50 11.52 33.27
N ARG A 362 -61.58 11.15 32.55
CA ARG A 362 -62.85 10.65 33.17
C ARG A 362 -62.68 9.32 33.86
N SER A 363 -61.76 8.49 33.38
CA SER A 363 -61.55 7.15 33.98
C SER A 363 -60.64 7.17 35.21
N LEU A 364 -60.12 8.33 35.59
CA LEU A 364 -59.29 8.52 36.77
C LEU A 364 -60.03 9.16 37.97
N ASP A 365 -61.28 9.64 37.76
CA ASP A 365 -62.24 10.07 38.80
C ASP A 365 -63.07 8.83 39.23
#